data_9f6a5bbace251916515756ff14af64a5
#
_entry.id   9f6a5bbace251916515756ff14af64a5
#
_cell.length_a   1.000
_cell.length_b   1.000
_cell.length_c   1.000
_cell.angle_alpha   90.00
_cell.angle_beta   90.00
_cell.angle_gamma   90.00
#
_symmetry.space_group_name_H-M   'P 1'
#
loop_
_entity.id
_entity.type
_entity.pdbx_description
1 polymer ?
#
loop_
_entity_poly.entity_id
_entity_poly.type
_entity_poly.pdbx_seq_one_letter_code
_entity_poly.pdbx_strand_id
1 'polypeptide(L)'
;MTLLLNPTTNQLIQAQPQLWQISVERYHEMIEAGLLTEDDRLELLEGYMVEKMTVNPPHAFVTETIREAIAAIIPDLFFVSSQQPVTMPDSEPEPDVLVVKGKRRNFIQRHPMPEEVALLVEVADSTIHQDQNWKKRIYGRAGIAVYWIVNLPERQIEVYTQPSGPTAQPTYHHMVTYRETDEIPVVLSGEQVALLPVINLLP
;
A
#
# COMPACT_ATOMS: atom_id res chain seq x y z
N MET A 1 34.52 40.23 41.16
CA MET A 1 34.98 39.93 39.79
C MET A 1 34.35 38.60 39.40
N THR A 2 33.14 38.68 38.83
CA THR A 2 32.33 37.51 38.55
C THR A 2 32.61 37.06 37.12
N LEU A 3 33.24 35.90 36.99
CA LEU A 3 33.47 35.27 35.70
C LEU A 3 32.13 34.75 35.14
N LEU A 4 31.65 35.38 34.07
CA LEU A 4 30.58 34.90 33.24
C LEU A 4 31.11 33.72 32.42
N LEU A 5 30.71 32.51 32.78
CA LEU A 5 30.88 31.33 31.93
C LEU A 5 29.92 31.45 30.74
N ASN A 6 30.48 31.68 29.56
CA ASN A 6 29.74 31.50 28.31
C ASN A 6 29.31 30.03 28.17
N PRO A 7 28.03 29.73 27.99
CA PRO A 7 27.64 28.41 27.58
C PRO A 7 27.95 28.30 26.08
N THR A 8 29.11 27.74 25.75
CA THR A 8 29.30 27.21 24.37
C THR A 8 28.39 26.03 24.24
N THR A 9 27.19 26.34 23.80
CA THR A 9 26.20 25.34 23.40
C THR A 9 26.79 24.59 22.22
N ASN A 10 27.28 23.42 22.50
CA ASN A 10 27.66 22.42 21.52
C ASN A 10 26.35 21.94 20.85
N GLN A 11 25.81 22.73 19.94
CA GLN A 11 24.87 22.24 18.93
C GLN A 11 25.70 21.35 18.02
N LEU A 12 25.91 20.12 18.43
CA LEU A 12 26.10 19.02 17.50
C LEU A 12 24.81 18.99 16.66
N ILE A 13 24.85 19.69 15.53
CA ILE A 13 23.93 19.43 14.44
C ILE A 13 24.21 17.97 14.12
N GLN A 14 23.39 17.08 14.66
CA GLN A 14 23.35 15.71 14.20
C GLN A 14 22.82 15.81 12.77
N ALA A 15 23.75 15.89 11.83
CA ALA A 15 23.43 15.69 10.43
C ALA A 15 22.77 14.32 10.37
N GLN A 16 21.47 14.29 10.07
CA GLN A 16 20.79 13.01 9.84
C GLN A 16 21.55 12.32 8.70
N PRO A 17 21.89 11.05 8.85
CA PRO A 17 22.56 10.32 7.79
C PRO A 17 21.71 10.42 6.53
N GLN A 18 22.34 10.76 5.42
CA GLN A 18 21.68 10.74 4.12
C GLN A 18 21.49 9.28 3.74
N LEU A 19 20.24 8.81 3.79
CA LEU A 19 19.90 7.46 3.37
C LEU A 19 20.07 7.35 1.86
N TRP A 20 20.62 6.24 1.42
CA TRP A 20 20.79 5.97 0.01
C TRP A 20 19.54 5.29 -0.56
N GLN A 21 19.03 5.83 -1.68
CA GLN A 21 17.90 5.27 -2.41
C GLN A 21 18.40 4.46 -3.61
N ILE A 22 17.73 3.36 -3.89
CA ILE A 22 17.96 2.55 -5.09
C ILE A 22 16.80 2.71 -6.07
N SER A 23 17.06 2.56 -7.36
CA SER A 23 16.00 2.54 -8.35
C SER A 23 15.30 1.17 -8.39
N VAL A 24 14.11 1.11 -8.99
CA VAL A 24 13.37 -0.16 -9.20
C VAL A 24 14.18 -1.10 -10.09
N GLU A 25 14.86 -0.59 -11.12
CA GLU A 25 15.72 -1.40 -11.99
C GLU A 25 16.83 -2.07 -11.18
N ARG A 26 17.49 -1.32 -10.28
CA ARG A 26 18.52 -1.88 -9.43
C ARG A 26 17.99 -2.89 -8.43
N TYR A 27 16.79 -2.68 -7.92
CA TYR A 27 16.09 -3.64 -7.06
C TYR A 27 15.84 -4.96 -7.82
N HIS A 28 15.35 -4.88 -9.08
CA HIS A 28 15.17 -6.06 -9.93
C HIS A 28 16.51 -6.76 -10.26
N GLU A 29 17.57 -6.01 -10.56
CA GLU A 29 18.91 -6.58 -10.79
C GLU A 29 19.40 -7.37 -9.57
N MET A 30 19.12 -6.90 -8.35
CA MET A 30 19.48 -7.60 -7.11
C MET A 30 18.69 -8.90 -6.94
N ILE A 31 17.40 -8.92 -7.29
CA ILE A 31 16.56 -10.12 -7.29
C ILE A 31 17.06 -11.13 -8.35
N GLU A 32 17.28 -10.68 -9.58
CA GLU A 32 17.77 -11.52 -10.69
C GLU A 32 19.15 -12.14 -10.38
N ALA A 33 20.01 -11.38 -9.70
CA ALA A 33 21.33 -11.86 -9.26
C ALA A 33 21.27 -12.79 -8.02
N GLY A 34 20.08 -13.01 -7.43
CA GLY A 34 19.90 -13.79 -6.19
C GLY A 34 20.48 -13.14 -4.95
N LEU A 35 20.71 -11.81 -4.98
CA LEU A 35 21.14 -11.03 -3.81
C LEU A 35 19.97 -10.71 -2.87
N LEU A 36 18.77 -10.67 -3.41
CA LEU A 36 17.49 -10.60 -2.69
C LEU A 36 16.63 -11.79 -3.12
N THR A 37 15.96 -12.39 -2.14
CA THR A 37 15.12 -13.57 -2.31
C THR A 37 13.79 -13.36 -1.58
N GLU A 38 12.84 -14.25 -1.77
CA GLU A 38 11.56 -14.23 -1.03
C GLU A 38 11.76 -14.34 0.49
N ASP A 39 12.86 -14.96 0.95
CA ASP A 39 13.18 -15.09 2.37
C ASP A 39 13.57 -13.77 3.02
N ASP A 40 14.04 -12.79 2.25
CA ASP A 40 14.40 -11.45 2.76
C ASP A 40 13.17 -10.63 3.14
N ARG A 41 11.99 -10.95 2.60
CA ARG A 41 10.71 -10.33 2.92
C ARG A 41 10.75 -8.80 2.85
N LEU A 42 11.25 -8.27 1.75
CA LEU A 42 11.41 -6.86 1.51
C LEU A 42 10.42 -6.36 0.45
N GLU A 43 10.02 -5.10 0.56
CA GLU A 43 9.38 -4.33 -0.50
C GLU A 43 10.17 -3.04 -0.73
N LEU A 44 10.08 -2.45 -1.91
CA LEU A 44 10.75 -1.19 -2.24
C LEU A 44 9.74 -0.03 -2.12
N LEU A 45 10.00 0.91 -1.19
CA LEU A 45 9.17 2.09 -0.97
C LEU A 45 10.01 3.36 -1.12
N GLU A 46 9.73 4.18 -2.14
CA GLU A 46 10.46 5.44 -2.43
C GLU A 46 11.98 5.24 -2.47
N GLY A 47 12.43 4.13 -3.05
CA GLY A 47 13.83 3.77 -3.17
C GLY A 47 14.45 3.16 -1.90
N TYR A 48 13.68 2.93 -0.85
CA TYR A 48 14.15 2.26 0.38
C TYR A 48 13.65 0.82 0.43
N MET A 49 14.54 -0.11 0.76
CA MET A 49 14.16 -1.48 1.09
C MET A 49 13.56 -1.51 2.49
N VAL A 50 12.31 -1.95 2.60
CA VAL A 50 11.53 -1.96 3.83
C VAL A 50 11.13 -3.40 4.14
N GLU A 51 11.35 -3.84 5.37
CA GLU A 51 10.96 -5.17 5.80
C GLU A 51 9.43 -5.27 5.92
N LYS A 52 8.86 -6.30 5.29
CA LYS A 52 7.43 -6.61 5.37
C LYS A 52 7.10 -7.20 6.72
N MET A 53 6.05 -6.71 7.35
CA MET A 53 5.58 -7.22 8.64
C MET A 53 5.12 -8.67 8.53
N THR A 54 5.24 -9.39 9.65
CA THR A 54 4.78 -10.78 9.72
C THR A 54 3.26 -10.84 9.67
N VAL A 55 2.75 -11.66 8.76
CA VAL A 55 1.32 -11.94 8.63
C VAL A 55 0.86 -12.81 9.80
N ASN A 56 -0.06 -12.30 10.63
CA ASN A 56 -0.69 -13.07 11.69
C ASN A 56 -2.03 -13.70 11.22
N PRO A 57 -2.62 -14.65 11.97
CA PRO A 57 -3.83 -15.33 11.54
C PRO A 57 -5.04 -14.42 11.23
N PRO A 58 -5.39 -13.38 12.02
CA PRO A 58 -6.45 -12.45 11.67
C PRO A 58 -6.21 -11.72 10.35
N HIS A 59 -4.98 -11.24 10.12
CA HIS A 59 -4.59 -10.59 8.87
C HIS A 59 -4.76 -11.54 7.68
N ALA A 60 -4.22 -12.77 7.76
CA ALA A 60 -4.35 -13.77 6.70
C ALA A 60 -5.82 -14.11 6.38
N PHE A 61 -6.64 -14.28 7.42
CA PHE A 61 -8.07 -14.54 7.28
C PHE A 61 -8.78 -13.41 6.52
N VAL A 62 -8.55 -12.17 6.92
CA VAL A 62 -9.21 -11.01 6.31
C VAL A 62 -8.73 -10.78 4.88
N THR A 63 -7.43 -10.90 4.61
CA THR A 63 -6.87 -10.81 3.25
C THR A 63 -7.55 -11.79 2.32
N GLU A 64 -7.68 -13.05 2.72
CA GLU A 64 -8.30 -14.08 1.90
C GLU A 64 -9.82 -13.87 1.76
N THR A 65 -10.50 -13.50 2.85
CA THR A 65 -11.95 -13.19 2.84
C THR A 65 -12.26 -12.06 1.84
N ILE A 66 -11.49 -10.97 1.86
CA ILE A 66 -11.67 -9.84 0.94
C ILE A 66 -11.36 -10.26 -0.50
N ARG A 67 -10.27 -11.00 -0.71
CA ARG A 67 -9.90 -11.52 -2.02
C ARG A 67 -11.04 -12.35 -2.64
N GLU A 68 -11.62 -13.27 -1.87
CA GLU A 68 -12.74 -14.12 -2.32
C GLU A 68 -14.00 -13.32 -2.56
N ALA A 69 -14.38 -12.43 -1.63
CA ALA A 69 -15.57 -11.59 -1.77
C ALA A 69 -15.52 -10.71 -3.02
N ILE A 70 -14.36 -10.09 -3.29
CA ILE A 70 -14.17 -9.28 -4.49
C ILE A 70 -14.14 -10.17 -5.74
N ALA A 71 -13.45 -11.30 -5.72
CA ALA A 71 -13.37 -12.21 -6.87
C ALA A 71 -14.73 -12.73 -7.32
N ALA A 72 -15.68 -12.88 -6.39
CA ALA A 72 -17.05 -13.36 -6.69
C ALA A 72 -17.93 -12.34 -7.44
N ILE A 73 -17.56 -11.06 -7.45
CA ILE A 73 -18.44 -9.98 -7.94
C ILE A 73 -17.83 -9.16 -9.09
N ILE A 74 -16.53 -9.29 -9.35
CA ILE A 74 -15.86 -8.48 -10.38
C ILE A 74 -16.25 -8.92 -11.79
N PRO A 75 -16.39 -7.99 -12.75
CA PRO A 75 -16.56 -8.30 -14.16
C PRO A 75 -15.31 -9.00 -14.75
N ASP A 76 -15.52 -9.77 -15.84
CA ASP A 76 -14.46 -10.51 -16.56
C ASP A 76 -13.32 -9.64 -17.09
N LEU A 77 -13.49 -8.33 -17.09
CA LEU A 77 -12.46 -7.35 -17.46
C LEU A 77 -11.36 -7.22 -16.42
N PHE A 78 -11.57 -7.70 -15.20
CA PHE A 78 -10.67 -7.60 -14.07
C PHE A 78 -10.29 -8.97 -13.54
N PHE A 79 -9.21 -9.04 -12.79
CA PHE A 79 -8.88 -10.18 -11.93
C PHE A 79 -8.39 -9.69 -10.57
N VAL A 80 -8.57 -10.53 -9.54
CA VAL A 80 -8.05 -10.28 -8.19
C VAL A 80 -6.75 -11.04 -8.01
N SER A 81 -5.80 -10.42 -7.36
CA SER A 81 -4.55 -11.03 -6.89
C SER A 81 -4.29 -10.65 -5.44
N SER A 82 -3.46 -11.41 -4.73
CA SER A 82 -2.96 -11.07 -3.40
C SER A 82 -1.44 -11.10 -3.41
N GLN A 83 -0.83 -10.22 -2.61
CA GLN A 83 0.62 -10.14 -2.42
C GLN A 83 1.40 -10.08 -3.75
N GLN A 84 0.83 -9.42 -4.73
CA GLN A 84 1.47 -9.19 -6.03
C GLN A 84 2.02 -7.77 -6.07
N PRO A 85 3.32 -7.59 -6.39
CA PRO A 85 3.92 -6.28 -6.51
C PRO A 85 3.24 -5.38 -7.54
N VAL A 86 3.28 -4.07 -7.31
CA VAL A 86 2.89 -3.03 -8.28
C VAL A 86 4.13 -2.20 -8.58
N THR A 87 4.60 -2.26 -9.83
CA THR A 87 5.79 -1.53 -10.25
C THR A 87 5.47 -0.05 -10.49
N MET A 88 6.14 0.83 -9.75
CA MET A 88 6.03 2.28 -9.82
C MET A 88 7.41 2.91 -10.13
N PRO A 89 7.52 4.20 -10.43
CA PRO A 89 8.81 4.81 -10.82
C PRO A 89 9.93 4.68 -9.77
N ASP A 90 9.58 4.65 -8.47
CA ASP A 90 10.54 4.60 -7.36
C ASP A 90 10.14 3.64 -6.23
N SER A 91 9.13 2.83 -6.47
CA SER A 91 8.54 1.93 -5.46
C SER A 91 8.04 0.65 -6.13
N GLU A 92 8.07 -0.44 -5.36
CA GLU A 92 7.45 -1.71 -5.74
C GLU A 92 6.81 -2.33 -4.49
N PRO A 93 5.68 -1.75 -4.01
CA PRO A 93 4.94 -2.29 -2.88
C PRO A 93 4.20 -3.58 -3.25
N GLU A 94 3.96 -4.43 -2.24
CA GLU A 94 3.19 -5.67 -2.36
C GLU A 94 1.89 -5.57 -1.54
N PRO A 95 0.81 -5.01 -2.10
CA PRO A 95 -0.46 -4.90 -1.38
C PRO A 95 -1.10 -6.26 -1.10
N ASP A 96 -1.87 -6.33 -0.01
CA ASP A 96 -2.52 -7.58 0.41
C ASP A 96 -3.55 -8.08 -0.60
N VAL A 97 -4.38 -7.17 -1.17
CA VAL A 97 -5.31 -7.51 -2.26
C VAL A 97 -5.26 -6.44 -3.34
N LEU A 98 -5.26 -6.90 -4.58
CA LEU A 98 -5.15 -6.06 -5.77
C LEU A 98 -6.21 -6.47 -6.80
N VAL A 99 -6.98 -5.51 -7.31
CA VAL A 99 -7.86 -5.70 -8.46
C VAL A 99 -7.23 -5.03 -9.67
N VAL A 100 -6.89 -5.84 -10.66
CA VAL A 100 -6.16 -5.41 -11.86
C VAL A 100 -7.06 -5.51 -13.08
N LYS A 101 -7.02 -4.48 -13.92
CA LYS A 101 -7.68 -4.44 -15.20
C LYS A 101 -6.93 -5.30 -16.23
N GLY A 102 -7.65 -6.14 -16.94
CA GLY A 102 -7.09 -7.05 -17.95
C GLY A 102 -7.16 -8.51 -17.55
N LYS A 103 -6.39 -9.34 -18.23
CA LYS A 103 -6.32 -10.77 -17.95
C LYS A 103 -4.99 -11.11 -17.30
N ARG A 104 -5.00 -12.00 -16.31
CA ARG A 104 -3.78 -12.45 -15.60
C ARG A 104 -2.63 -12.82 -16.53
N ARG A 105 -2.91 -13.39 -17.71
CA ARG A 105 -1.89 -13.75 -18.71
C ARG A 105 -1.09 -12.57 -19.25
N ASN A 106 -1.58 -11.34 -19.15
CA ASN A 106 -0.88 -10.15 -19.62
C ASN A 106 0.28 -9.76 -18.69
N PHE A 107 0.34 -10.37 -17.50
CA PHE A 107 1.28 -10.07 -16.41
C PHE A 107 2.26 -11.23 -16.12
N ILE A 108 2.48 -12.13 -17.08
CA ILE A 108 3.40 -13.27 -16.90
C ILE A 108 4.87 -12.80 -16.82
N GLN A 109 5.22 -11.69 -17.47
CA GLN A 109 6.59 -11.20 -17.56
C GLN A 109 6.84 -9.86 -16.86
N ARG A 110 5.82 -9.31 -16.21
CA ARG A 110 5.92 -8.06 -15.46
C ARG A 110 4.82 -7.97 -14.42
N HIS A 111 5.02 -7.11 -13.45
CA HIS A 111 3.97 -6.72 -12.51
C HIS A 111 3.03 -5.66 -13.12
N PRO A 112 1.82 -5.49 -12.56
CA PRO A 112 0.93 -4.38 -12.92
C PRO A 112 1.59 -3.02 -12.64
N MET A 113 1.22 -2.03 -13.46
CA MET A 113 1.54 -0.63 -13.24
C MET A 113 0.31 0.09 -12.64
N PRO A 114 0.47 1.28 -12.02
CA PRO A 114 -0.61 1.98 -11.32
C PRO A 114 -1.89 2.19 -12.14
N GLU A 115 -1.78 2.50 -13.43
CA GLU A 115 -2.91 2.74 -14.33
C GLU A 115 -3.72 1.47 -14.64
N GLU A 116 -3.18 0.30 -14.35
CA GLU A 116 -3.85 -0.99 -14.50
C GLU A 116 -4.54 -1.44 -13.21
N VAL A 117 -4.26 -0.75 -12.08
CA VAL A 117 -4.85 -1.05 -10.76
C VAL A 117 -6.18 -0.33 -10.60
N ALA A 118 -7.26 -1.09 -10.43
CA ALA A 118 -8.59 -0.54 -10.22
C ALA A 118 -8.95 -0.35 -8.74
N LEU A 119 -8.43 -1.21 -7.87
CA LEU A 119 -8.61 -1.17 -6.42
C LEU A 119 -7.39 -1.82 -5.76
N LEU A 120 -6.90 -1.19 -4.71
CA LEU A 120 -5.81 -1.69 -3.87
C LEU A 120 -6.27 -1.74 -2.42
N VAL A 121 -5.96 -2.84 -1.72
CA VAL A 121 -6.33 -3.06 -0.31
C VAL A 121 -5.10 -3.43 0.49
N GLU A 122 -4.92 -2.76 1.61
CA GLU A 122 -3.99 -3.15 2.69
C GLU A 122 -4.79 -3.57 3.92
N VAL A 123 -4.39 -4.66 4.55
CA VAL A 123 -4.96 -5.14 5.80
C VAL A 123 -4.03 -4.75 6.93
N ALA A 124 -4.43 -3.79 7.73
CA ALA A 124 -3.61 -3.19 8.76
C ALA A 124 -3.97 -3.72 10.15
N ASP A 125 -3.02 -4.35 10.80
CA ASP A 125 -3.06 -4.67 12.23
C ASP A 125 -2.06 -3.75 12.97
N SER A 126 -0.78 -4.08 12.94
CA SER A 126 0.29 -3.24 13.50
C SER A 126 0.85 -2.20 12.52
N THR A 127 0.54 -2.32 11.23
CA THR A 127 1.04 -1.47 10.13
C THR A 127 0.23 -0.21 9.89
N ILE A 128 -0.88 0.01 10.58
CA ILE A 128 -1.85 1.08 10.31
C ILE A 128 -1.21 2.46 10.08
N HIS A 129 -0.18 2.80 10.86
CA HIS A 129 0.52 4.07 10.71
C HIS A 129 1.31 4.16 9.39
N GLN A 130 1.92 3.06 8.94
CA GLN A 130 2.64 3.00 7.67
C GLN A 130 1.66 3.12 6.49
N ASP A 131 0.53 2.40 6.56
CA ASP A 131 -0.48 2.38 5.51
C ASP A 131 -1.21 3.71 5.37
N GLN A 132 -1.56 4.36 6.50
CA GLN A 132 -2.19 5.68 6.52
C GLN A 132 -1.27 6.84 6.13
N ASN A 133 0.04 6.66 6.14
CA ASN A 133 1.00 7.74 5.87
C ASN A 133 1.87 7.42 4.65
N TRP A 134 2.77 6.47 4.74
CA TRP A 134 3.77 6.22 3.70
C TRP A 134 3.16 5.59 2.46
N LYS A 135 2.47 4.45 2.60
CA LYS A 135 1.82 3.76 1.48
C LYS A 135 0.71 4.62 0.86
N LYS A 136 -0.11 5.28 1.68
CA LYS A 136 -1.12 6.24 1.19
C LYS A 136 -0.50 7.34 0.31
N ARG A 137 0.65 7.89 0.71
CA ARG A 137 1.37 8.90 -0.07
C ARG A 137 1.86 8.33 -1.39
N ILE A 138 2.45 7.14 -1.39
CA ILE A 138 2.94 6.45 -2.58
C ILE A 138 1.79 6.18 -3.55
N TYR A 139 0.71 5.58 -3.08
CA TYR A 139 -0.46 5.25 -3.90
C TYR A 139 -1.19 6.49 -4.43
N GLY A 140 -1.32 7.52 -3.58
CA GLY A 140 -1.90 8.82 -3.98
C GLY A 140 -1.07 9.52 -5.06
N ARG A 141 0.28 9.48 -4.96
CA ARG A 141 1.20 10.00 -5.98
C ARG A 141 1.10 9.23 -7.28
N ALA A 142 1.01 7.90 -7.20
CA ALA A 142 0.90 7.02 -8.35
C ALA A 142 -0.46 7.09 -9.05
N GLY A 143 -1.47 7.74 -8.45
CA GLY A 143 -2.79 7.88 -9.04
C GLY A 143 -3.69 6.65 -8.90
N ILE A 144 -3.42 5.76 -7.93
CA ILE A 144 -4.31 4.62 -7.63
C ILE A 144 -5.68 5.15 -7.24
N ALA A 145 -6.71 4.87 -8.06
CA ALA A 145 -8.01 5.52 -7.97
C ALA A 145 -8.76 5.22 -6.66
N VAL A 146 -8.66 3.99 -6.18
CA VAL A 146 -9.33 3.50 -4.96
C VAL A 146 -8.32 2.73 -4.10
N TYR A 147 -8.17 3.17 -2.86
CA TYR A 147 -7.31 2.55 -1.87
C TYR A 147 -8.11 2.27 -0.59
N TRP A 148 -8.11 1.02 -0.15
CA TRP A 148 -8.73 0.61 1.11
C TRP A 148 -7.67 0.28 2.15
N ILE A 149 -7.89 0.73 3.39
CA ILE A 149 -7.18 0.24 4.56
C ILE A 149 -8.20 -0.48 5.45
N VAL A 150 -8.01 -1.77 5.63
CA VAL A 150 -8.80 -2.57 6.56
C VAL A 150 -8.15 -2.49 7.93
N ASN A 151 -8.65 -1.60 8.77
CA ASN A 151 -8.13 -1.34 10.11
C ASN A 151 -8.69 -2.37 11.08
N LEU A 152 -7.93 -3.44 11.35
CA LEU A 152 -8.36 -4.54 12.20
C LEU A 152 -8.60 -4.12 13.65
N PRO A 153 -7.71 -3.34 14.32
CA PRO A 153 -7.93 -2.86 15.67
C PRO A 153 -9.22 -2.07 15.86
N GLU A 154 -9.57 -1.21 14.89
CA GLU A 154 -10.76 -0.36 14.95
C GLU A 154 -11.99 -1.01 14.31
N ARG A 155 -11.86 -2.21 13.74
CA ARG A 155 -12.92 -2.97 13.05
C ARG A 155 -13.68 -2.11 12.03
N GLN A 156 -12.93 -1.48 11.13
CA GLN A 156 -13.45 -0.57 10.09
C GLN A 156 -12.62 -0.64 8.82
N ILE A 157 -13.20 -0.15 7.72
CA ILE A 157 -12.50 -0.01 6.44
C ILE A 157 -12.48 1.46 6.04
N GLU A 158 -11.29 2.00 5.85
CA GLU A 158 -11.07 3.36 5.36
C GLU A 158 -10.91 3.31 3.84
N VAL A 159 -11.77 4.02 3.12
CA VAL A 159 -11.76 4.10 1.66
C VAL A 159 -11.24 5.45 1.23
N TYR A 160 -10.09 5.45 0.57
CA TYR A 160 -9.45 6.64 0.03
C TYR A 160 -9.70 6.73 -1.47
N THR A 161 -10.15 7.89 -1.94
CA THR A 161 -10.42 8.18 -3.36
C THR A 161 -9.95 9.57 -3.73
N GLN A 162 -9.96 9.90 -5.03
CA GLN A 162 -9.47 11.16 -5.57
C GLN A 162 -7.98 11.38 -5.25
N PRO A 163 -7.08 10.52 -5.79
CA PRO A 163 -5.64 10.69 -5.60
C PRO A 163 -5.18 12.03 -6.17
N SER A 164 -4.25 12.68 -5.48
CA SER A 164 -3.71 13.98 -5.89
C SER A 164 -2.80 13.92 -7.12
N GLY A 165 -2.32 12.72 -7.45
CA GLY A 165 -1.22 12.57 -8.38
C GLY A 165 0.11 13.09 -7.83
N PRO A 166 1.13 13.30 -8.71
CA PRO A 166 2.46 13.76 -8.33
C PRO A 166 2.46 15.24 -7.95
N THR A 167 2.39 15.53 -6.66
CA THR A 167 2.45 16.86 -6.05
C THR A 167 3.55 16.92 -4.99
N ALA A 168 3.81 18.10 -4.41
CA ALA A 168 4.76 18.24 -3.31
C ALA A 168 4.35 17.46 -2.04
N GLN A 169 3.05 17.26 -1.84
CA GLN A 169 2.49 16.48 -0.73
C GLN A 169 1.40 15.55 -1.27
N PRO A 170 1.79 14.42 -1.87
CA PRO A 170 0.83 13.48 -2.44
C PRO A 170 -0.08 12.89 -1.37
N THR A 171 -1.37 12.77 -1.70
CA THR A 171 -2.39 12.23 -0.80
C THR A 171 -3.66 11.84 -1.58
N TYR A 172 -4.71 11.49 -0.85
CA TYR A 172 -6.07 11.39 -1.35
C TYR A 172 -6.91 12.54 -0.81
N HIS A 173 -7.79 13.11 -1.64
CA HIS A 173 -8.63 14.26 -1.27
C HIS A 173 -9.95 13.86 -0.62
N HIS A 174 -10.32 12.60 -0.71
CA HIS A 174 -11.56 12.10 -0.11
C HIS A 174 -11.31 10.79 0.63
N MET A 175 -11.88 10.67 1.84
CA MET A 175 -11.83 9.49 2.67
C MET A 175 -13.19 9.26 3.33
N VAL A 176 -13.66 8.01 3.30
CA VAL A 176 -14.87 7.56 4.01
C VAL A 176 -14.51 6.35 4.84
N THR A 177 -14.99 6.31 6.08
CA THR A 177 -14.86 5.15 6.96
C THR A 177 -16.16 4.35 6.98
N TYR A 178 -16.05 3.06 6.71
CA TYR A 178 -17.16 2.09 6.80
C TYR A 178 -16.95 1.17 8.01
N ARG A 179 -17.96 1.08 8.84
CA ARG A 179 -17.98 0.25 10.06
C ARG A 179 -18.71 -1.05 9.82
N GLU A 180 -18.69 -1.97 10.78
CA GLU A 180 -19.31 -3.29 10.67
C GLU A 180 -20.79 -3.27 10.24
N THR A 181 -21.53 -2.24 10.62
CA THR A 181 -22.96 -2.10 10.28
C THR A 181 -23.21 -1.55 8.88
N ASP A 182 -22.17 -1.13 8.18
CA ASP A 182 -22.27 -0.47 6.89
C ASP A 182 -22.10 -1.47 5.74
N GLU A 183 -22.51 -1.03 4.55
CA GLU A 183 -22.17 -1.66 3.28
C GLU A 183 -21.14 -0.82 2.55
N ILE A 184 -20.04 -1.43 2.13
CA ILE A 184 -18.96 -0.77 1.41
C ILE A 184 -19.14 -0.93 -0.10
N PRO A 185 -19.11 0.16 -0.89
CA PRO A 185 -19.18 0.08 -2.33
C PRO A 185 -17.84 -0.40 -2.93
N VAL A 186 -17.91 -1.44 -3.76
CA VAL A 186 -16.79 -1.85 -4.61
C VAL A 186 -16.87 -1.04 -5.88
N VAL A 187 -15.92 -0.10 -6.06
CA VAL A 187 -15.86 0.79 -7.22
C VAL A 187 -14.64 0.44 -8.06
N LEU A 188 -14.86 0.08 -9.32
CA LEU A 188 -13.79 -0.26 -10.28
C LEU A 188 -13.89 0.64 -11.49
N SER A 189 -12.80 1.32 -11.85
CA SER A 189 -12.75 2.27 -12.98
C SER A 189 -13.88 3.31 -12.98
N GLY A 190 -14.28 3.77 -11.77
CA GLY A 190 -15.32 4.78 -11.58
C GLY A 190 -16.75 4.25 -11.52
N GLU A 191 -16.98 2.96 -11.71
CA GLU A 191 -18.29 2.32 -11.65
C GLU A 191 -18.45 1.47 -10.38
N GLN A 192 -19.55 1.63 -9.66
CA GLN A 192 -19.90 0.76 -8.55
C GLN A 192 -20.42 -0.58 -9.09
N VAL A 193 -19.66 -1.65 -8.81
CA VAL A 193 -20.00 -3.01 -9.28
C VAL A 193 -20.79 -3.81 -8.24
N ALA A 194 -20.62 -3.49 -6.94
CA ALA A 194 -21.34 -4.16 -5.85
C ALA A 194 -21.37 -3.30 -4.58
N LEU A 195 -22.17 -3.77 -3.61
CA LEU A 195 -22.10 -3.41 -2.18
C LEU A 195 -21.78 -4.68 -1.40
N LEU A 196 -20.85 -4.59 -0.46
CA LEU A 196 -20.45 -5.68 0.42
C LEU A 196 -20.72 -5.30 1.88
N PRO A 197 -21.44 -6.13 2.67
CA PRO A 197 -21.56 -5.90 4.12
C PRO A 197 -20.19 -5.97 4.78
N VAL A 198 -19.78 -4.92 5.49
CA VAL A 198 -18.46 -4.84 6.14
C VAL A 198 -18.26 -5.94 7.17
N ILE A 199 -19.33 -6.32 7.90
CA ILE A 199 -19.29 -7.42 8.89
C ILE A 199 -18.82 -8.75 8.28
N ASN A 200 -19.03 -8.97 6.99
CA ASN A 200 -18.61 -10.20 6.30
C ASN A 200 -17.14 -10.16 5.84
N LEU A 201 -16.49 -9.00 5.94
CA LEU A 201 -15.09 -8.80 5.53
C LEU A 201 -14.13 -8.73 6.73
N LEU A 202 -14.66 -8.64 7.95
CA LEU A 202 -13.89 -8.54 9.18
C LEU A 202 -13.91 -9.87 9.95
N PRO A 203 -12.90 -10.12 10.84
CA PRO A 203 -12.80 -11.37 11.60
C PRO A 203 -13.80 -11.45 12.75
#